data_c2d987835a564f54b556e4a50d1a72fb
#
_entry.id   c2d987835a564f54b556e4a50d1a72fb
#
_cell.length_a   1.000
_cell.length_b   1.000
_cell.length_c   1.000
_cell.angle_alpha   90.00
_cell.angle_beta   90.00
_cell.angle_gamma   90.00
#
_symmetry.space_group_name_H-M   'P 1'
#
loop_
_entity.id
_entity.type
_entity.pdbx_description
1 polymer ?
#
loop_
_entity_poly.entity_id
_entity_poly.type
_entity_poly.pdbx_seq_one_letter_code
_entity_poly.pdbx_strand_id
1 'polypeptide(L)'
;KAGDVLLLDDGKIILEVERSEGLKIVTTVIQSGVLYSNKGVNLRGGGLSAHALTDKDKKDILIAAKADADYVALSFPVNADDVRETKKLLKEAGSSASVISKIERAESLADDVIQEILNESAGIMIARGDLGVEIGDAQLPAVQKRLIKLARSSDKIVITATQMLESMIANPVATRAEVFDVANAVLDGTDAVMLSAETAVGEYPVNAVKAMSDVCLEAEKSRRASLSRHRLHSHFEDVDYSIAMSAMYAAN
;
A
#
# COMPACT_ATOMS: atom_id res chain seq x y z
N LYS A 1 12.95 -18.72 14.21
CA LYS A 1 14.19 -19.00 14.98
C LYS A 1 13.98 -18.50 16.41
N ALA A 2 14.78 -18.97 17.38
CA ALA A 2 14.75 -18.40 18.74
C ALA A 2 15.07 -16.90 18.68
N GLY A 3 14.30 -16.09 19.41
CA GLY A 3 14.39 -14.63 19.40
C GLY A 3 13.58 -13.92 18.32
N ASP A 4 13.02 -14.65 17.36
CA ASP A 4 12.10 -14.06 16.39
C ASP A 4 10.83 -13.56 17.08
N VAL A 5 10.28 -12.45 16.63
CA VAL A 5 9.04 -11.87 17.18
C VAL A 5 7.91 -12.01 16.15
N LEU A 6 6.90 -12.79 16.53
CA LEU A 6 5.69 -12.96 15.72
C LEU A 6 4.64 -11.94 16.13
N LEU A 7 4.03 -11.32 15.16
CA LEU A 7 3.00 -10.30 15.30
C LEU A 7 1.69 -10.85 14.72
N LEU A 8 0.66 -10.98 15.54
CA LEU A 8 -0.64 -11.52 15.16
C LEU A 8 -1.70 -10.41 15.23
N ASP A 9 -2.68 -10.47 14.33
CA ASP A 9 -3.78 -9.48 14.24
C ASP A 9 -3.24 -8.04 14.21
N ASP A 10 -2.38 -7.74 13.22
CA ASP A 10 -1.75 -6.44 13.01
C ASP A 10 -0.93 -5.94 14.22
N GLY A 11 -0.27 -6.88 14.90
CA GLY A 11 0.58 -6.58 16.05
C GLY A 11 -0.16 -6.39 17.38
N LYS A 12 -1.48 -6.62 17.43
CA LYS A 12 -2.25 -6.59 18.68
C LYS A 12 -1.82 -7.66 19.66
N ILE A 13 -1.31 -8.80 19.16
CA ILE A 13 -0.74 -9.88 19.97
C ILE A 13 0.70 -10.06 19.54
N ILE A 14 1.62 -10.10 20.49
CA ILE A 14 3.05 -10.22 20.24
C ILE A 14 3.58 -11.45 20.95
N LEU A 15 4.24 -12.32 20.17
CA LEU A 15 4.84 -13.57 20.66
C LEU A 15 6.33 -13.56 20.33
N GLU A 16 7.18 -13.90 21.31
CA GLU A 16 8.61 -14.14 21.10
C GLU A 16 8.86 -15.65 20.97
N VAL A 17 9.56 -16.06 19.93
CA VAL A 17 9.89 -17.46 19.69
C VAL A 17 11.00 -17.92 20.64
N GLU A 18 10.71 -18.88 21.50
CA GLU A 18 11.72 -19.53 22.34
C GLU A 18 12.48 -20.60 21.56
N ARG A 19 11.75 -21.47 20.86
CA ARG A 19 12.31 -22.56 20.06
C ARG A 19 11.33 -23.07 19.01
N SER A 20 11.87 -23.74 17.99
CA SER A 20 11.10 -24.45 16.96
C SER A 20 11.37 -25.96 17.08
N GLU A 21 10.32 -26.76 17.14
CA GLU A 21 10.35 -28.22 17.26
C GLU A 21 9.55 -28.84 16.11
N GLY A 22 10.21 -29.00 14.96
CA GLY A 22 9.55 -29.51 13.76
C GLY A 22 8.42 -28.58 13.29
N LEU A 23 7.17 -29.05 13.39
CA LEU A 23 5.97 -28.26 13.02
C LEU A 23 5.42 -27.42 14.19
N LYS A 24 6.06 -27.42 15.35
CA LYS A 24 5.64 -26.67 16.51
C LYS A 24 6.61 -25.53 16.78
N ILE A 25 6.05 -24.35 17.06
CA ILE A 25 6.80 -23.19 17.50
C ILE A 25 6.36 -22.89 18.94
N VAL A 26 7.30 -22.92 19.85
CA VAL A 26 7.07 -22.57 21.27
C VAL A 26 7.40 -21.10 21.44
N THR A 27 6.48 -20.36 22.02
CA THR A 27 6.59 -18.91 22.15
C THR A 27 6.22 -18.44 23.55
N THR A 28 6.84 -17.33 23.98
CA THR A 28 6.39 -16.54 25.13
C THR A 28 5.50 -15.40 24.66
N VAL A 29 4.36 -15.20 25.33
CA VAL A 29 3.44 -14.10 25.06
C VAL A 29 4.01 -12.82 25.66
N ILE A 30 4.44 -11.89 24.80
CA ILE A 30 4.93 -10.57 25.20
C ILE A 30 3.76 -9.58 25.36
N GLN A 31 2.81 -9.62 24.43
CA GLN A 31 1.58 -8.85 24.50
C GLN A 31 0.40 -9.77 24.26
N SER A 32 -0.51 -9.81 25.22
CA SER A 32 -1.71 -10.64 25.16
C SER A 32 -2.87 -9.92 24.46
N GLY A 33 -3.78 -10.70 23.92
CA GLY A 33 -5.01 -10.21 23.28
C GLY A 33 -5.96 -11.35 22.94
N VAL A 34 -7.11 -11.03 22.38
CA VAL A 34 -8.07 -12.03 21.86
C VAL A 34 -7.72 -12.31 20.41
N LEU A 35 -7.38 -13.55 20.11
CA LEU A 35 -7.09 -13.99 18.74
C LEU A 35 -8.36 -14.56 18.10
N TYR A 36 -8.78 -13.90 17.02
CA TYR A 36 -9.91 -14.36 16.21
C TYR A 36 -9.42 -15.25 15.06
N SER A 37 -10.34 -16.01 14.46
CA SER A 37 -10.04 -16.83 13.29
C SER A 37 -9.64 -15.97 12.08
N ASN A 38 -8.79 -16.52 11.20
CA ASN A 38 -8.36 -15.90 9.96
C ASN A 38 -7.59 -14.58 10.13
N LYS A 39 -6.85 -14.42 11.23
CA LYS A 39 -5.98 -13.27 11.45
C LYS A 39 -4.59 -13.50 10.88
N GLY A 40 -3.99 -12.41 10.37
CA GLY A 40 -2.64 -12.41 9.83
C GLY A 40 -1.58 -12.76 10.88
N VAL A 41 -0.48 -13.32 10.41
CA VAL A 41 0.74 -13.56 11.20
C VAL A 41 1.90 -12.95 10.42
N ASN A 42 2.58 -11.99 11.02
CA ASN A 42 3.75 -11.34 10.46
C ASN A 42 4.98 -11.64 11.31
N LEU A 43 6.15 -11.56 10.70
CA LEU A 43 7.44 -11.59 11.39
C LEU A 43 7.99 -10.17 11.48
N ARG A 44 8.34 -9.72 12.68
CA ARG A 44 8.95 -8.39 12.85
C ARG A 44 10.26 -8.30 12.07
N GLY A 45 10.35 -7.30 11.20
CA GLY A 45 11.51 -7.12 10.32
C GLY A 45 11.43 -7.89 8.99
N GLY A 46 10.31 -8.57 8.72
CA GLY A 46 10.10 -9.33 7.48
C GLY A 46 10.71 -10.74 7.50
N GLY A 47 10.79 -11.36 6.33
CA GLY A 47 11.46 -12.68 6.18
C GLY A 47 10.56 -13.90 6.31
N LEU A 48 9.23 -13.74 6.34
CA LEU A 48 8.34 -14.87 6.10
C LEU A 48 8.42 -15.28 4.62
N SER A 49 8.88 -16.49 4.37
CA SER A 49 9.16 -17.05 3.03
C SER A 49 7.91 -17.46 2.24
N ALA A 50 6.84 -16.66 2.30
CA ALA A 50 5.68 -16.89 1.45
C ALA A 50 5.88 -16.26 0.07
N HIS A 51 5.60 -17.02 -1.00
CA HIS A 51 5.55 -16.48 -2.35
C HIS A 51 4.42 -15.46 -2.47
N ALA A 52 4.64 -14.42 -3.27
CA ALA A 52 3.61 -13.40 -3.52
C ALA A 52 2.36 -13.99 -4.21
N LEU A 53 2.55 -14.98 -5.08
CA LEU A 53 1.46 -15.67 -5.79
C LEU A 53 1.28 -17.09 -5.28
N THR A 54 0.12 -17.36 -4.68
CA THR A 54 -0.34 -18.70 -4.33
C THR A 54 -1.06 -19.37 -5.52
N ASP A 55 -1.31 -20.68 -5.42
CA ASP A 55 -2.14 -21.38 -6.42
C ASP A 55 -3.58 -20.84 -6.49
N LYS A 56 -4.07 -20.25 -5.40
CA LYS A 56 -5.36 -19.56 -5.39
C LYS A 56 -5.28 -18.27 -6.21
N ASP A 57 -4.25 -17.46 -6.00
CA ASP A 57 -4.08 -16.19 -6.71
C ASP A 57 -3.96 -16.40 -8.22
N LYS A 58 -3.27 -17.47 -8.64
CA LYS A 58 -3.20 -17.86 -10.07
C LYS A 58 -4.59 -18.17 -10.66
N LYS A 59 -5.51 -18.73 -9.87
CA LYS A 59 -6.91 -18.94 -10.29
C LYS A 59 -7.70 -17.63 -10.27
N ASP A 60 -7.46 -16.79 -9.28
CA ASP A 60 -8.14 -15.49 -9.15
C ASP A 60 -7.76 -14.53 -10.30
N ILE A 61 -6.54 -14.62 -10.84
CA ILE A 61 -6.13 -13.92 -12.06
C ILE A 61 -7.06 -14.24 -13.25
N LEU A 62 -7.48 -15.51 -13.39
CA LEU A 62 -8.44 -15.88 -14.45
C LEU A 62 -9.83 -15.24 -14.23
N ILE A 63 -10.21 -15.04 -12.97
CA ILE A 63 -11.47 -14.35 -12.62
C ILE A 63 -11.35 -12.85 -12.95
N ALA A 64 -10.23 -12.22 -12.59
CA ALA A 64 -9.96 -10.83 -12.90
C ALA A 64 -9.96 -10.58 -14.42
N ALA A 65 -9.36 -11.48 -15.19
CA ALA A 65 -9.38 -11.42 -16.66
C ALA A 65 -10.79 -11.52 -17.23
N LYS A 66 -11.63 -12.45 -16.71
CA LYS A 66 -13.04 -12.59 -17.12
C LYS A 66 -13.90 -11.39 -16.72
N ALA A 67 -13.55 -10.70 -15.65
CA ALA A 67 -14.24 -9.51 -15.19
C ALA A 67 -13.81 -8.24 -15.94
N ASP A 68 -12.88 -8.36 -16.90
CA ASP A 68 -12.31 -7.26 -17.67
C ASP A 68 -11.78 -6.12 -16.77
N ALA A 69 -11.03 -6.53 -15.74
CA ALA A 69 -10.47 -5.58 -14.78
C ALA A 69 -9.40 -4.70 -15.44
N ASP A 70 -9.42 -3.40 -15.16
CA ASP A 70 -8.40 -2.45 -15.61
C ASP A 70 -7.09 -2.59 -14.85
N TYR A 71 -7.19 -2.88 -13.54
CA TYR A 71 -6.06 -3.04 -12.63
C TYR A 71 -6.21 -4.28 -11.76
N VAL A 72 -5.07 -4.91 -11.50
CA VAL A 72 -4.94 -5.99 -10.51
C VAL A 72 -3.93 -5.59 -9.46
N ALA A 73 -4.32 -5.61 -8.19
CA ALA A 73 -3.43 -5.32 -7.08
C ALA A 73 -2.74 -6.61 -6.61
N LEU A 74 -1.42 -6.66 -6.74
CA LEU A 74 -0.58 -7.76 -6.27
C LEU A 74 -0.21 -7.54 -4.80
N SER A 75 -0.63 -8.43 -3.91
CA SER A 75 -0.27 -8.41 -2.50
C SER A 75 1.10 -9.03 -2.24
N PHE A 76 1.82 -8.46 -1.30
CA PHE A 76 3.10 -8.97 -0.78
C PHE A 76 4.22 -9.21 -1.80
N PRO A 77 4.39 -8.43 -2.89
CA PRO A 77 5.55 -8.61 -3.75
C PRO A 77 6.83 -8.33 -2.97
N VAL A 78 7.81 -9.22 -3.15
CA VAL A 78 9.14 -9.08 -2.53
C VAL A 78 10.10 -8.37 -3.48
N ASN A 79 9.94 -8.60 -4.79
CA ASN A 79 10.79 -8.08 -5.85
C ASN A 79 10.03 -7.94 -7.18
N ALA A 80 10.71 -7.46 -8.21
CA ALA A 80 10.13 -7.23 -9.53
C ALA A 80 9.73 -8.53 -10.26
N ASP A 81 10.32 -9.67 -9.92
CA ASP A 81 9.97 -10.95 -10.58
C ASP A 81 8.55 -11.38 -10.23
N ASP A 82 8.06 -11.09 -9.03
CA ASP A 82 6.68 -11.32 -8.64
C ASP A 82 5.71 -10.53 -9.54
N VAL A 83 6.09 -9.29 -9.87
CA VAL A 83 5.30 -8.43 -10.76
C VAL A 83 5.33 -8.96 -12.19
N ARG A 84 6.51 -9.39 -12.67
CA ARG A 84 6.67 -9.97 -14.02
C ARG A 84 5.86 -11.26 -14.17
N GLU A 85 5.88 -12.14 -13.14
CA GLU A 85 5.05 -13.35 -13.14
C GLU A 85 3.56 -13.01 -13.22
N THR A 86 3.10 -12.05 -12.42
CA THR A 86 1.70 -11.59 -12.45
C THR A 86 1.30 -11.07 -13.82
N LYS A 87 2.12 -10.21 -14.43
CA LYS A 87 1.89 -9.67 -15.79
C LYS A 87 1.83 -10.79 -16.84
N LYS A 88 2.72 -11.77 -16.72
CA LYS A 88 2.72 -12.93 -17.62
C LYS A 88 1.42 -13.73 -17.51
N LEU A 89 0.97 -14.04 -16.30
CA LEU A 89 -0.27 -14.78 -16.07
C LEU A 89 -1.52 -14.02 -16.54
N LEU A 90 -1.57 -12.71 -16.34
CA LEU A 90 -2.64 -11.84 -16.89
C LEU A 90 -2.67 -11.91 -18.41
N LYS A 91 -1.52 -11.78 -19.06
CA LYS A 91 -1.40 -11.88 -20.52
C LYS A 91 -1.82 -13.26 -21.04
N GLU A 92 -1.41 -14.34 -20.37
CA GLU A 92 -1.81 -15.71 -20.71
C GLU A 92 -3.32 -15.93 -20.55
N ALA A 93 -3.94 -15.23 -19.60
CA ALA A 93 -5.38 -15.20 -19.40
C ALA A 93 -6.14 -14.31 -20.40
N GLY A 94 -5.44 -13.63 -21.31
CA GLY A 94 -6.02 -12.70 -22.30
C GLY A 94 -6.43 -11.34 -21.71
N SER A 95 -5.93 -10.96 -20.55
CA SER A 95 -6.23 -9.69 -19.90
C SER A 95 -5.23 -8.60 -20.28
N SER A 96 -5.73 -7.37 -20.43
CA SER A 96 -4.93 -6.15 -20.57
C SER A 96 -4.74 -5.40 -19.25
N ALA A 97 -5.17 -5.97 -18.13
CA ALA A 97 -5.07 -5.36 -16.80
C ALA A 97 -3.63 -4.98 -16.46
N SER A 98 -3.47 -3.79 -15.88
CA SER A 98 -2.22 -3.32 -15.35
C SER A 98 -2.02 -3.76 -13.90
N VAL A 99 -0.76 -3.94 -13.46
CA VAL A 99 -0.46 -4.38 -12.09
C VAL A 99 -0.15 -3.19 -11.20
N ILE A 100 -0.84 -3.11 -10.05
CA ILE A 100 -0.52 -2.23 -8.92
C ILE A 100 0.15 -3.09 -7.85
N SER A 101 1.39 -2.79 -7.50
CA SER A 101 2.11 -3.52 -6.46
C SER A 101 1.79 -2.97 -5.08
N LYS A 102 1.30 -3.82 -4.18
CA LYS A 102 1.04 -3.44 -2.77
C LYS A 102 2.33 -3.56 -1.97
N ILE A 103 2.83 -2.43 -1.48
CA ILE A 103 4.06 -2.40 -0.67
C ILE A 103 3.67 -2.68 0.78
N GLU A 104 3.92 -3.91 1.19
CA GLU A 104 3.51 -4.51 2.46
C GLU A 104 4.67 -5.13 3.22
N ARG A 105 5.84 -5.31 2.56
CA ARG A 105 7.00 -6.01 3.11
C ARG A 105 8.20 -5.09 3.30
N ALA A 106 8.94 -5.33 4.36
CA ALA A 106 10.19 -4.62 4.65
C ALA A 106 11.24 -4.85 3.53
N GLU A 107 11.31 -6.06 2.98
CA GLU A 107 12.27 -6.43 1.93
C GLU A 107 12.08 -5.62 0.64
N SER A 108 10.83 -5.26 0.32
CA SER A 108 10.53 -4.47 -0.88
C SER A 108 10.96 -3.01 -0.77
N LEU A 109 11.43 -2.55 0.40
CA LEU A 109 11.80 -1.15 0.64
C LEU A 109 13.25 -0.81 0.28
N ALA A 110 14.13 -1.78 -0.02
CA ALA A 110 15.48 -1.49 -0.47
C ALA A 110 15.44 -0.67 -1.77
N ASP A 111 16.34 0.31 -1.91
CA ASP A 111 16.22 1.34 -2.97
C ASP A 111 16.27 0.75 -4.38
N ASP A 112 17.09 -0.27 -4.61
CA ASP A 112 17.17 -1.01 -5.86
C ASP A 112 15.91 -1.84 -6.11
N VAL A 113 15.42 -2.55 -5.09
CA VAL A 113 14.25 -3.41 -5.18
C VAL A 113 12.98 -2.60 -5.47
N ILE A 114 12.74 -1.55 -4.69
CA ILE A 114 11.53 -0.73 -4.90
C ILE A 114 11.54 -0.03 -6.25
N GLN A 115 12.70 0.40 -6.75
CA GLN A 115 12.81 1.00 -8.07
C GLN A 115 12.50 -0.01 -9.18
N GLU A 116 12.96 -1.25 -9.07
CA GLU A 116 12.62 -2.30 -10.03
C GLU A 116 11.12 -2.67 -9.98
N ILE A 117 10.53 -2.76 -8.78
CA ILE A 117 9.08 -2.98 -8.63
C ILE A 117 8.30 -1.86 -9.31
N LEU A 118 8.68 -0.60 -9.11
CA LEU A 118 8.04 0.56 -9.76
C LEU A 118 8.16 0.50 -11.28
N ASN A 119 9.32 0.16 -11.81
CA ASN A 119 9.53 0.07 -13.25
C ASN A 119 8.61 -0.97 -13.90
N GLU A 120 8.36 -2.09 -13.23
CA GLU A 120 7.50 -3.16 -13.73
C GLU A 120 6.01 -2.93 -13.46
N SER A 121 5.64 -2.06 -12.54
CA SER A 121 4.25 -1.79 -12.15
C SER A 121 3.67 -0.58 -12.87
N ALA A 122 2.35 -0.53 -12.99
CA ALA A 122 1.63 0.69 -13.37
C ALA A 122 1.58 1.70 -12.20
N GLY A 123 1.67 1.21 -10.99
CA GLY A 123 1.70 2.00 -9.77
C GLY A 123 1.95 1.15 -8.54
N ILE A 124 1.98 1.81 -7.39
CA ILE A 124 2.10 1.13 -6.09
C ILE A 124 0.95 1.53 -5.16
N MET A 125 0.63 0.62 -4.25
CA MET A 125 -0.26 0.88 -3.12
C MET A 125 0.55 0.76 -1.84
N ILE A 126 0.57 1.80 -1.04
CA ILE A 126 1.19 1.80 0.28
C ILE A 126 0.16 1.23 1.25
N ALA A 127 0.26 -0.06 1.54
CA ALA A 127 -0.66 -0.78 2.42
C ALA A 127 -0.14 -0.70 3.85
N ARG A 128 -0.52 0.37 4.53
CA ARG A 128 0.09 0.81 5.80
C ARG A 128 -0.12 -0.15 6.96
N GLY A 129 -1.21 -0.90 6.97
CA GLY A 129 -1.48 -1.92 7.98
C GLY A 129 -0.36 -2.95 8.06
N ASP A 130 -0.17 -3.74 7.00
CA ASP A 130 0.85 -4.78 6.96
C ASP A 130 2.28 -4.20 6.98
N LEU A 131 2.53 -3.14 6.22
CA LEU A 131 3.84 -2.50 6.19
C LEU A 131 4.25 -1.97 7.58
N GLY A 132 3.33 -1.32 8.29
CA GLY A 132 3.58 -0.80 9.65
C GLY A 132 3.90 -1.90 10.65
N VAL A 133 3.25 -3.06 10.52
CA VAL A 133 3.55 -4.23 11.33
C VAL A 133 5.00 -4.72 11.12
N GLU A 134 5.47 -4.74 9.87
CA GLU A 134 6.82 -5.23 9.56
C GLU A 134 7.93 -4.24 9.94
N ILE A 135 7.78 -2.96 9.62
CA ILE A 135 8.84 -1.95 9.84
C ILE A 135 8.68 -1.18 11.17
N GLY A 136 7.52 -1.28 11.80
CA GLY A 136 7.13 -0.52 12.99
C GLY A 136 6.50 0.83 12.66
N ASP A 137 5.47 1.20 13.41
CA ASP A 137 4.65 2.40 13.19
C ASP A 137 5.45 3.69 13.16
N ALA A 138 6.52 3.77 13.94
CA ALA A 138 7.36 4.97 14.00
C ALA A 138 8.08 5.29 12.69
N GLN A 139 8.38 4.28 11.86
CA GLN A 139 9.05 4.45 10.57
C GLN A 139 8.08 4.74 9.44
N LEU A 140 6.82 4.29 9.59
CA LEU A 140 5.82 4.31 8.53
C LEU A 140 5.60 5.69 7.89
N PRO A 141 5.48 6.81 8.64
CA PRO A 141 5.27 8.12 8.03
C PRO A 141 6.40 8.56 7.10
N ALA A 142 7.66 8.31 7.47
CA ALA A 142 8.81 8.65 6.65
C ALA A 142 8.88 7.78 5.39
N VAL A 143 8.60 6.47 5.53
CA VAL A 143 8.55 5.52 4.41
C VAL A 143 7.42 5.88 3.45
N GLN A 144 6.21 6.19 3.94
CA GLN A 144 5.09 6.65 3.11
C GLN A 144 5.49 7.85 2.23
N LYS A 145 6.06 8.90 2.84
CA LYS A 145 6.48 10.09 2.11
C LYS A 145 7.56 9.79 1.06
N ARG A 146 8.51 8.91 1.39
CA ARG A 146 9.54 8.44 0.44
C ARG A 146 8.91 7.72 -0.74
N LEU A 147 8.00 6.77 -0.49
CA LEU A 147 7.33 5.99 -1.53
C LEU A 147 6.46 6.85 -2.44
N ILE A 148 5.68 7.79 -1.88
CA ILE A 148 4.89 8.75 -2.67
C ILE A 148 5.81 9.55 -3.60
N LYS A 149 6.90 10.12 -3.05
CA LYS A 149 7.86 10.88 -3.85
C LYS A 149 8.49 10.05 -4.95
N LEU A 150 8.88 8.80 -4.64
CA LEU A 150 9.53 7.90 -5.59
C LEU A 150 8.58 7.49 -6.72
N ALA A 151 7.34 7.09 -6.41
CA ALA A 151 6.34 6.76 -7.41
C ALA A 151 6.06 7.94 -8.35
N ARG A 152 5.87 9.13 -7.79
CA ARG A 152 5.64 10.36 -8.58
C ARG A 152 6.82 10.72 -9.47
N SER A 153 8.06 10.56 -9.00
CA SER A 153 9.25 10.84 -9.82
C SER A 153 9.44 9.82 -10.94
N SER A 154 8.85 8.65 -10.81
CA SER A 154 8.86 7.57 -11.80
C SER A 154 7.60 7.56 -12.69
N ASP A 155 6.74 8.58 -12.61
CA ASP A 155 5.47 8.68 -13.34
C ASP A 155 4.54 7.47 -13.10
N LYS A 156 4.50 7.00 -11.85
CA LYS A 156 3.68 5.86 -11.43
C LYS A 156 2.59 6.29 -10.48
N ILE A 157 1.43 5.65 -10.62
CA ILE A 157 0.29 5.84 -9.72
C ILE A 157 0.69 5.45 -8.29
N VAL A 158 0.29 6.26 -7.32
CA VAL A 158 0.45 5.92 -5.90
C VAL A 158 -0.87 6.03 -5.15
N ILE A 159 -1.21 4.94 -4.47
CA ILE A 159 -2.42 4.81 -3.65
C ILE A 159 -1.99 4.70 -2.19
N THR A 160 -2.53 5.55 -1.32
CA THR A 160 -2.34 5.41 0.13
C THR A 160 -3.55 4.68 0.71
N ALA A 161 -3.31 3.56 1.37
CA ALA A 161 -4.33 2.61 1.77
C ALA A 161 -4.21 2.19 3.23
N THR A 162 -5.31 1.66 3.75
CA THR A 162 -5.52 1.10 5.10
C THR A 162 -5.40 2.12 6.22
N GLN A 163 -6.21 1.93 7.27
CA GLN A 163 -6.22 2.77 8.49
C GLN A 163 -6.36 4.28 8.20
N MET A 164 -7.15 4.64 7.18
CA MET A 164 -7.35 6.06 6.82
C MET A 164 -8.36 6.74 7.75
N LEU A 165 -9.54 6.14 7.91
CA LEU A 165 -10.63 6.60 8.78
C LEU A 165 -11.12 5.44 9.65
N GLU A 166 -10.22 4.65 10.22
CA GLU A 166 -10.53 3.38 10.87
C GLU A 166 -11.54 3.51 12.01
N SER A 167 -11.54 4.62 12.73
CA SER A 167 -12.54 4.88 13.78
C SER A 167 -13.97 4.91 13.22
N MET A 168 -14.15 5.22 11.94
CA MET A 168 -15.45 5.27 11.28
C MET A 168 -16.03 3.89 10.93
N ILE A 169 -15.31 2.81 11.21
CA ILE A 169 -15.90 1.46 11.22
C ILE A 169 -17.08 1.41 12.19
N ALA A 170 -16.93 2.00 13.38
CA ALA A 170 -17.93 1.97 14.47
C ALA A 170 -18.45 3.37 14.88
N ASN A 171 -17.91 4.44 14.30
CA ASN A 171 -18.30 5.82 14.66
C ASN A 171 -18.75 6.60 13.43
N PRO A 172 -19.76 7.47 13.54
CA PRO A 172 -20.26 8.25 12.42
C PRO A 172 -19.35 9.40 12.00
N VAL A 173 -18.29 9.70 12.77
CA VAL A 173 -17.37 10.84 12.56
C VAL A 173 -15.94 10.38 12.78
N ALA A 174 -15.05 10.79 11.90
CA ALA A 174 -13.60 10.55 12.01
C ALA A 174 -12.97 11.33 13.17
N THR A 175 -11.89 10.82 13.69
CA THR A 175 -11.05 11.58 14.62
C THR A 175 -10.28 12.69 13.87
N ARG A 176 -9.85 13.72 14.59
CA ARG A 176 -9.01 14.77 13.99
C ARG A 176 -7.67 14.23 13.48
N ALA A 177 -7.11 13.24 14.15
CA ALA A 177 -5.85 12.61 13.73
C ALA A 177 -6.01 11.94 12.35
N GLU A 178 -7.10 11.22 12.13
CA GLU A 178 -7.41 10.59 10.85
C GLU A 178 -7.68 11.63 9.74
N VAL A 179 -8.39 12.72 10.05
CA VAL A 179 -8.59 13.83 9.11
C VAL A 179 -7.24 14.43 8.69
N PHE A 180 -6.31 14.64 9.65
CA PHE A 180 -4.96 15.12 9.34
C PHE A 180 -4.15 14.10 8.53
N ASP A 181 -4.33 12.82 8.77
CA ASP A 181 -3.64 11.75 8.03
C ASP A 181 -4.07 11.71 6.56
N VAL A 182 -5.38 11.73 6.30
CA VAL A 182 -5.92 11.83 4.93
C VAL A 182 -5.42 13.09 4.22
N ALA A 183 -5.53 14.24 4.89
CA ALA A 183 -5.07 15.51 4.32
C ALA A 183 -3.57 15.49 4.01
N ASN A 184 -2.74 14.92 4.89
CA ASN A 184 -1.31 14.79 4.65
C ASN A 184 -1.00 13.88 3.46
N ALA A 185 -1.70 12.75 3.29
CA ALA A 185 -1.50 11.89 2.12
C ALA A 185 -1.76 12.65 0.81
N VAL A 186 -2.85 13.44 0.75
CA VAL A 186 -3.16 14.30 -0.41
C VAL A 186 -2.09 15.37 -0.63
N LEU A 187 -1.67 16.06 0.44
CA LEU A 187 -0.63 17.11 0.37
C LEU A 187 0.75 16.57 0.00
N ASP A 188 1.05 15.33 0.35
CA ASP A 188 2.27 14.62 -0.07
C ASP A 188 2.22 14.24 -1.56
N GLY A 189 1.00 14.20 -2.14
CA GLY A 189 0.77 14.00 -3.57
C GLY A 189 0.41 12.57 -3.94
N THR A 190 -0.26 11.81 -3.06
CA THR A 190 -0.89 10.55 -3.46
C THR A 190 -1.94 10.79 -4.55
N ASP A 191 -2.08 9.86 -5.50
CA ASP A 191 -3.08 9.97 -6.58
C ASP A 191 -4.46 9.49 -6.10
N ALA A 192 -4.49 8.58 -5.15
CA ALA A 192 -5.71 8.09 -4.54
C ALA A 192 -5.51 7.73 -3.07
N VAL A 193 -6.59 7.81 -2.31
CA VAL A 193 -6.71 7.27 -0.95
C VAL A 193 -7.78 6.17 -0.94
N MET A 194 -7.58 5.12 -0.16
CA MET A 194 -8.47 3.95 -0.17
C MET A 194 -9.09 3.72 1.21
N LEU A 195 -10.41 3.58 1.26
CA LEU A 195 -11.15 3.03 2.39
C LEU A 195 -11.17 1.50 2.29
N SER A 196 -11.11 0.82 3.40
CA SER A 196 -11.10 -0.65 3.51
C SER A 196 -12.28 -1.13 4.35
N ALA A 197 -12.05 -1.45 5.61
CA ALA A 197 -13.08 -1.94 6.53
C ALA A 197 -14.17 -0.89 6.79
N GLU A 198 -13.85 0.39 6.71
CA GLU A 198 -14.76 1.52 6.89
C GLU A 198 -15.97 1.44 5.96
N THR A 199 -15.78 0.90 4.74
CA THR A 199 -16.85 0.73 3.75
C THR A 199 -17.26 -0.72 3.56
N ALA A 200 -16.39 -1.69 3.86
CA ALA A 200 -16.67 -3.11 3.62
C ALA A 200 -17.50 -3.74 4.73
N VAL A 201 -17.27 -3.36 5.98
CA VAL A 201 -17.93 -3.94 7.17
C VAL A 201 -18.35 -2.89 8.20
N GLY A 202 -18.05 -1.61 7.97
CA GLY A 202 -18.34 -0.51 8.88
C GLY A 202 -19.85 -0.21 8.98
N GLU A 203 -20.24 0.39 10.09
CA GLU A 203 -21.63 0.80 10.35
C GLU A 203 -22.01 2.08 9.59
N TYR A 204 -21.03 2.89 9.17
CA TYR A 204 -21.24 4.22 8.57
C TYR A 204 -20.53 4.39 7.20
N PRO A 205 -20.72 3.48 6.22
CA PRO A 205 -19.94 3.49 4.98
C PRO A 205 -20.13 4.77 4.16
N VAL A 206 -21.36 5.29 4.09
CA VAL A 206 -21.67 6.53 3.34
C VAL A 206 -21.00 7.74 4.00
N ASN A 207 -21.02 7.80 5.34
CA ASN A 207 -20.37 8.89 6.08
C ASN A 207 -18.83 8.84 5.89
N ALA A 208 -18.25 7.65 5.89
CA ALA A 208 -16.81 7.47 5.68
C ALA A 208 -16.38 7.98 4.28
N VAL A 209 -17.10 7.61 3.23
CA VAL A 209 -16.85 8.12 1.86
C VAL A 209 -16.99 9.63 1.80
N LYS A 210 -18.04 10.18 2.40
CA LYS A 210 -18.25 11.64 2.43
C LYS A 210 -17.15 12.36 3.18
N ALA A 211 -16.77 11.89 4.37
CA ALA A 211 -15.69 12.48 5.16
C ALA A 211 -14.36 12.45 4.39
N MET A 212 -14.03 11.31 3.76
CA MET A 212 -12.85 11.19 2.91
C MET A 212 -12.87 12.20 1.78
N SER A 213 -13.98 12.30 1.05
CA SER A 213 -14.16 13.25 -0.05
C SER A 213 -13.99 14.70 0.39
N ASP A 214 -14.65 15.07 1.50
CA ASP A 214 -14.59 16.44 2.02
C ASP A 214 -13.16 16.84 2.40
N VAL A 215 -12.41 15.93 3.03
CA VAL A 215 -10.99 16.16 3.40
C VAL A 215 -10.11 16.27 2.17
N CYS A 216 -10.26 15.39 1.18
CA CYS A 216 -9.51 15.45 -0.07
C CYS A 216 -9.74 16.77 -0.79
N LEU A 217 -10.99 17.16 -1.01
CA LEU A 217 -11.36 18.42 -1.68
C LEU A 217 -10.80 19.65 -0.96
N GLU A 218 -10.78 19.66 0.37
CA GLU A 218 -10.21 20.77 1.12
C GLU A 218 -8.68 20.82 1.05
N ALA A 219 -8.03 19.67 1.13
CA ALA A 219 -6.57 19.56 1.00
C ALA A 219 -6.08 20.00 -0.39
N GLU A 220 -6.83 19.66 -1.45
CA GLU A 220 -6.52 20.03 -2.84
C GLU A 220 -6.57 21.54 -3.08
N LYS A 221 -7.36 22.30 -2.33
CA LYS A 221 -7.37 23.78 -2.40
C LYS A 221 -6.05 24.38 -1.95
N SER A 222 -5.22 23.64 -1.26
CA SER A 222 -3.90 24.13 -0.82
C SER A 222 -2.99 24.37 -2.02
N ARG A 223 -2.43 25.59 -2.11
CA ARG A 223 -1.50 25.98 -3.17
C ARG A 223 -0.26 25.08 -3.26
N ARG A 224 0.06 24.33 -2.20
CA ARG A 224 1.16 23.35 -2.18
C ARG A 224 0.81 22.06 -2.91
N ALA A 225 -0.46 21.65 -2.89
CA ALA A 225 -0.91 20.47 -3.61
C ALA A 225 -0.90 20.70 -5.14
N SER A 226 -1.15 21.93 -5.59
CA SER A 226 -1.19 22.29 -7.01
C SER A 226 0.20 22.58 -7.63
N LEU A 227 1.23 22.86 -6.83
CA LEU A 227 2.57 23.18 -7.31
C LEU A 227 3.46 21.91 -7.34
N SER A 228 3.43 21.21 -8.45
CA SER A 228 4.34 20.09 -8.72
C SER A 228 5.74 20.61 -9.07
N ARG A 229 6.56 20.88 -8.04
CA ARG A 229 7.96 21.36 -8.22
C ARG A 229 8.96 20.23 -8.47
N HIS A 230 8.56 18.97 -8.32
CA HIS A 230 9.50 17.84 -8.38
C HIS A 230 10.11 17.61 -9.77
N ARG A 231 9.49 18.17 -10.83
CA ARG A 231 9.96 18.04 -12.22
C ARG A 231 10.67 19.30 -12.77
N LEU A 232 10.83 20.36 -11.97
CA LEU A 232 11.47 21.60 -12.42
C LEU A 232 12.91 21.42 -12.93
N HIS A 233 13.58 20.37 -12.48
CA HIS A 233 14.96 20.05 -12.84
C HIS A 233 15.08 18.70 -13.57
N SER A 234 13.95 18.11 -14.00
CA SER A 234 13.96 16.84 -14.74
C SER A 234 14.29 17.08 -16.21
N HIS A 235 15.16 16.27 -16.78
CA HIS A 235 15.32 16.17 -18.22
C HIS A 235 14.24 15.26 -18.77
N PHE A 236 13.47 15.76 -19.74
CA PHE A 236 12.45 14.98 -20.43
C PHE A 236 13.03 14.50 -21.75
N GLU A 237 12.99 13.18 -21.99
CA GLU A 237 13.43 12.58 -23.24
C GLU A 237 12.34 12.75 -24.32
N ASP A 238 11.06 12.84 -23.91
CA ASP A 238 9.92 12.98 -24.79
C ASP A 238 9.44 14.44 -24.90
N VAL A 239 9.18 14.88 -26.14
CA VAL A 239 8.69 16.22 -26.48
C VAL A 239 7.30 16.46 -25.84
N ASP A 240 6.46 15.42 -25.78
CA ASP A 240 5.10 15.52 -25.23
C ASP A 240 5.10 15.90 -23.76
N TYR A 241 6.01 15.34 -22.97
CA TYR A 241 6.20 15.71 -21.57
C TYR A 241 6.68 17.16 -21.41
N SER A 242 7.60 17.60 -22.28
CA SER A 242 8.09 18.98 -22.27
C SER A 242 6.98 19.98 -22.59
N ILE A 243 6.12 19.67 -23.54
CA ILE A 243 4.96 20.49 -23.92
C ILE A 243 3.93 20.51 -22.77
N ALA A 244 3.59 19.36 -22.21
CA ALA A 244 2.65 19.25 -21.09
C ALA A 244 3.10 20.07 -19.87
N MET A 245 4.38 19.97 -19.52
CA MET A 245 4.97 20.75 -18.44
C MET A 245 4.96 22.25 -18.71
N SER A 246 5.29 22.65 -19.94
CA SER A 246 5.26 24.07 -20.34
C SER A 246 3.83 24.62 -20.26
N ALA A 247 2.83 23.88 -20.74
CA ALA A 247 1.43 24.25 -20.65
C ALA A 247 0.96 24.38 -19.20
N MET A 248 1.34 23.43 -18.34
CA MET A 248 1.01 23.45 -16.91
C MET A 248 1.61 24.66 -16.19
N TYR A 249 2.87 25.02 -16.50
CA TYR A 249 3.50 26.21 -15.92
C TYR A 249 2.91 27.51 -16.45
N ALA A 250 2.46 27.54 -17.70
CA ALA A 250 1.81 28.73 -18.25
C ALA A 250 0.39 28.94 -17.71
N ALA A 251 -0.27 27.88 -17.23
CA ALA A 251 -1.63 27.93 -16.68
C ALA A 251 -1.69 28.29 -15.17
N ASN A 252 -0.57 28.26 -14.46
CA ASN A 252 -0.43 28.59 -13.04
C ASN A 252 0.31 29.92 -12.83
#